data_0851b5a3eafe72d409f13a01fa525833
#
_entry.id   0851b5a3eafe72d409f13a01fa525833
#
_cell.length_a   1.000
_cell.length_b   1.000
_cell.length_c   1.000
_cell.angle_alpha   90.00
_cell.angle_beta   90.00
_cell.angle_gamma   90.00
#
_symmetry.space_group_name_H-M   'P 1'
#
loop_
_entity.id
_entity.type
_entity.pdbx_description
1 polymer ?
#
loop_
_entity_poly.entity_id
_entity_poly.type
_entity_poly.pdbx_seq_one_letter_code
_entity_poly.pdbx_strand_id
1 'polypeptide(L)'
;MAFAEQYRMRLIETLDGIPLDKVEEAIRMLARARDEGRSIFVCGNGGSAATASHFVCDMVKGASYGRDKRFRIQALCDALPTITA
;
A
#
# COMPACT_ATOMS: atom_id res chain seq x y z
N MET A 1 -31.52 15.31 1.57
CA MET A 1 -30.28 14.80 2.22
C MET A 1 -29.13 15.73 1.90
N ALA A 2 -28.38 16.15 2.88
CA ALA A 2 -27.26 17.05 2.69
C ALA A 2 -26.12 16.38 1.93
N PHE A 3 -25.29 17.16 1.28
CA PHE A 3 -24.18 16.66 0.46
C PHE A 3 -23.23 15.75 1.25
N ALA A 4 -22.86 16.16 2.47
CA ALA A 4 -21.96 15.37 3.30
C ALA A 4 -22.52 13.99 3.65
N GLU A 5 -23.81 13.91 3.91
CA GLU A 5 -24.50 12.65 4.17
C GLU A 5 -24.48 11.74 2.93
N GLN A 6 -24.78 12.31 1.77
CA GLN A 6 -24.74 11.58 0.50
C GLN A 6 -23.33 11.06 0.20
N TYR A 7 -22.33 11.89 0.43
CA TYR A 7 -20.92 11.50 0.24
C TYR A 7 -20.55 10.35 1.15
N ARG A 8 -20.90 10.44 2.42
CA ARG A 8 -20.62 9.36 3.39
C ARG A 8 -21.29 8.05 2.98
N MET A 9 -22.54 8.11 2.53
CA MET A 9 -23.27 6.93 2.08
C MET A 9 -22.58 6.26 0.89
N ARG A 10 -22.13 7.05 -0.08
CA ARG A 10 -21.38 6.53 -1.24
C ARG A 10 -20.05 5.90 -0.84
N LEU A 11 -19.38 6.51 0.13
CA LEU A 11 -18.13 5.97 0.66
C LEU A 11 -18.36 4.61 1.31
N ILE A 12 -19.39 4.49 2.14
CA ILE A 12 -19.76 3.23 2.79
C ILE A 12 -20.10 2.15 1.75
N GLU A 13 -20.94 2.49 0.76
CA GLU A 13 -21.27 1.57 -0.33
C GLU A 13 -20.03 1.11 -1.11
N THR A 14 -19.11 2.03 -1.37
CA THR A 14 -17.86 1.72 -2.05
C THR A 14 -17.01 0.75 -1.23
N LEU A 15 -16.88 0.98 0.07
CA LEU A 15 -16.15 0.08 0.97
C LEU A 15 -16.82 -1.29 1.04
N ASP A 16 -18.13 -1.35 1.11
CA ASP A 16 -18.88 -2.61 1.13
C ASP A 16 -18.71 -3.41 -0.17
N GLY A 17 -18.46 -2.72 -1.27
CA GLY A 17 -18.23 -3.34 -2.58
C GLY A 17 -16.82 -3.86 -2.82
N ILE A 18 -15.88 -3.64 -1.89
CA ILE A 18 -14.51 -4.14 -2.04
C ILE A 18 -14.51 -5.66 -1.93
N PRO A 19 -13.93 -6.38 -2.91
CA PRO A 19 -13.83 -7.85 -2.83
C PRO A 19 -12.77 -8.24 -1.80
N LEU A 20 -13.20 -8.53 -0.58
CA LEU A 20 -12.31 -8.82 0.55
C LEU A 20 -11.46 -10.07 0.32
N ASP A 21 -11.94 -11.03 -0.46
CA ASP A 21 -11.15 -12.20 -0.85
C ASP A 21 -9.89 -11.80 -1.64
N LYS A 22 -9.99 -10.79 -2.47
CA LYS A 22 -8.85 -10.25 -3.22
C LYS A 22 -7.90 -9.46 -2.32
N VAL A 23 -8.43 -8.76 -1.34
CA VAL A 23 -7.61 -8.08 -0.32
C VAL A 23 -6.82 -9.12 0.48
N GLU A 24 -7.46 -10.19 0.92
CA GLU A 24 -6.80 -11.28 1.63
C GLU A 24 -5.71 -11.95 0.78
N GLU A 25 -5.97 -12.13 -0.51
CA GLU A 25 -4.98 -12.67 -1.45
C GLU A 25 -3.74 -11.76 -1.54
N ALA A 26 -3.95 -10.44 -1.63
CA ALA A 26 -2.86 -9.47 -1.66
C ALA A 26 -2.06 -9.50 -0.35
N ILE A 27 -2.73 -9.58 0.79
CA ILE A 27 -2.07 -9.68 2.10
C ILE A 27 -1.19 -10.92 2.17
N ARG A 28 -1.70 -12.06 1.73
CA ARG A 28 -0.92 -13.31 1.71
C ARG A 28 0.30 -13.23 0.80
N MET A 29 0.14 -12.56 -0.36
CA MET A 29 1.24 -12.37 -1.29
C MET A 29 2.36 -11.52 -0.69
N LEU A 30 2.01 -10.42 -0.03
CA LEU A 30 2.97 -9.55 0.66
C LEU A 30 3.65 -10.29 1.83
N ALA A 31 2.89 -11.02 2.62
CA ALA A 31 3.43 -11.80 3.74
C ALA A 31 4.41 -12.88 3.26
N ARG A 32 4.10 -13.55 2.15
CA ARG A 32 5.00 -14.53 1.55
C ARG A 32 6.30 -13.88 1.08
N ALA A 33 6.20 -12.72 0.43
CA ALA A 33 7.38 -11.99 -0.02
C ALA A 33 8.29 -11.63 1.16
N ARG A 34 7.70 -11.16 2.26
CA ARG A 34 8.45 -10.90 3.49
C ARG A 34 9.14 -12.16 4.00
N ASP A 35 8.43 -13.26 4.11
CA ASP A 35 8.94 -14.50 4.71
C ASP A 35 10.00 -15.15 3.84
N GLU A 36 9.92 -15.02 2.53
CA GLU A 36 10.89 -15.56 1.58
C GLU A 36 12.02 -14.59 1.26
N GLY A 37 12.06 -13.41 1.87
CA GLY A 37 13.10 -12.41 1.64
C GLY A 37 13.07 -11.80 0.26
N ARG A 38 11.91 -11.74 -0.37
CA ARG A 38 11.75 -11.17 -1.71
C ARG A 38 11.58 -9.66 -1.67
N SER A 39 12.02 -9.01 -2.73
CA SER A 39 11.87 -7.57 -2.88
C SER A 39 10.47 -7.21 -3.37
N ILE A 40 9.92 -6.14 -2.80
CA ILE A 40 8.63 -5.57 -3.20
C ILE A 40 8.90 -4.15 -3.69
N PHE A 41 8.34 -3.83 -4.86
CA PHE A 41 8.46 -2.50 -5.43
C PHE A 41 7.07 -1.89 -5.57
N VAL A 42 6.93 -0.65 -5.14
CA VAL A 42 5.68 0.10 -5.28
C VAL A 42 5.93 1.41 -5.99
N CYS A 43 4.94 1.87 -6.74
CA CYS A 43 5.04 3.12 -7.46
C CYS A 43 3.66 3.75 -7.63
N GLY A 44 3.65 5.01 -8.01
CA GLY A 44 2.44 5.77 -8.26
C GLY A 44 2.78 7.14 -8.81
N ASN A 45 1.78 7.86 -9.26
CA ASN A 45 1.91 9.20 -9.81
C ASN A 45 1.16 10.20 -8.93
N GLY A 46 1.68 11.42 -8.79
CA GLY A 46 1.03 12.49 -8.03
C GLY A 46 0.72 12.06 -6.60
N GLY A 47 -0.55 12.11 -6.21
CA GLY A 47 -0.99 11.68 -4.89
C GLY A 47 -0.74 10.20 -4.63
N SER A 48 -0.81 9.35 -5.66
CA SER A 48 -0.47 7.93 -5.53
C SER A 48 1.02 7.71 -5.29
N ALA A 49 1.89 8.60 -5.79
CA ALA A 49 3.32 8.55 -5.46
C ALA A 49 3.55 8.82 -3.97
N ALA A 50 2.85 9.81 -3.42
CA ALA A 50 2.91 10.10 -1.98
C ALA A 50 2.40 8.91 -1.15
N THR A 51 1.31 8.28 -1.59
CA THR A 51 0.77 7.07 -0.94
C THR A 51 1.77 5.92 -1.01
N ALA A 52 2.42 5.70 -2.15
CA ALA A 52 3.43 4.65 -2.32
C ALA A 52 4.62 4.87 -1.37
N SER A 53 5.13 6.09 -1.28
CA SER A 53 6.22 6.42 -0.37
C SER A 53 5.84 6.22 1.09
N HIS A 54 4.63 6.63 1.47
CA HIS A 54 4.15 6.45 2.84
C HIS A 54 3.91 4.98 3.17
N PHE A 55 3.38 4.23 2.23
CA PHE A 55 3.20 2.78 2.37
C PHE A 55 4.53 2.08 2.66
N VAL A 56 5.59 2.44 1.93
CA VAL A 56 6.93 1.91 2.19
C VAL A 56 7.40 2.26 3.60
N CYS A 57 7.21 3.49 4.04
CA CYS A 57 7.55 3.91 5.38
C CYS A 57 6.86 3.04 6.45
N ASP A 58 5.56 2.81 6.28
CA ASP A 58 4.80 2.00 7.22
C ASP A 58 5.26 0.54 7.24
N MET A 59 5.59 -0.02 6.08
CA MET A 59 6.03 -1.41 5.97
C MET A 59 7.45 -1.61 6.49
N VAL A 60 8.36 -0.68 6.20
CA VAL A 60 9.76 -0.76 6.63
C VAL A 60 9.90 -0.52 8.12
N LYS A 61 9.15 0.43 8.66
CA LYS A 61 9.22 0.80 10.07
C LYS A 61 8.17 0.09 10.92
N GLY A 62 6.89 0.44 10.74
CA GLY A 62 5.83 -0.04 11.61
C GLY A 62 5.61 -1.54 11.55
N ALA A 63 5.47 -2.08 10.35
CA ALA A 63 5.18 -3.50 10.14
C ALA A 63 6.41 -4.40 10.29
N SER A 64 7.62 -3.83 10.31
CA SER A 64 8.86 -4.61 10.44
C SER A 64 9.53 -4.45 11.80
N TYR A 65 9.11 -3.49 12.59
CA TYR A 65 9.72 -3.22 13.90
C TYR A 65 9.66 -4.44 14.82
N GLY A 66 10.80 -4.78 15.42
CA GLY A 66 10.90 -5.88 16.36
C GLY A 66 10.70 -7.28 15.77
N ARG A 67 10.69 -7.41 14.45
CA ARG A 67 10.52 -8.71 13.77
C ARG A 67 11.85 -9.18 13.18
N ASP A 68 12.06 -10.49 13.20
CA ASP A 68 13.23 -11.10 12.57
C ASP A 68 13.15 -11.00 11.05
N LYS A 69 11.99 -11.33 10.48
CA LYS A 69 11.74 -11.20 9.05
C LYS A 69 11.09 -9.85 8.78
N ARG A 70 11.74 -9.06 7.95
CA ARG A 70 11.33 -7.70 7.63
C ARG A 70 11.03 -7.55 6.16
N PHE A 71 10.18 -6.58 5.84
CA PHE A 71 9.86 -6.28 4.46
C PHE A 71 11.05 -5.64 3.74
N ARG A 72 11.37 -6.16 2.56
CA ARG A 72 12.31 -5.57 1.62
C ARG A 72 11.51 -4.83 0.56
N ILE A 73 11.11 -3.63 0.88
CA ILE A 73 10.18 -2.85 0.07
C ILE A 73 10.76 -1.48 -0.26
N GLN A 74 10.54 -1.04 -1.49
CA GLN A 74 11.08 0.22 -1.99
C GLN A 74 10.06 0.91 -2.86
N ALA A 75 9.93 2.23 -2.71
CA ALA A 75 9.11 3.05 -3.59
C ALA A 75 9.97 3.52 -4.77
N LEU A 76 9.59 3.14 -5.98
CA LEU A 76 10.33 3.54 -7.18
C LEU A 76 10.23 5.03 -7.43
N CYS A 77 9.13 5.67 -7.01
CA CYS A 77 8.93 7.11 -7.16
C CYS A 77 9.85 7.97 -6.28
N ASP A 78 10.53 7.39 -5.29
CA ASP A 78 11.50 8.11 -4.47
C ASP A 78 12.84 8.30 -5.21
N ALA A 79 13.11 7.50 -6.23
CA ALA A 79 14.29 7.63 -7.09
C ALA A 79 13.99 8.56 -8.27
N LEU A 80 13.66 9.81 -7.97
CA LEU A 80 13.14 10.76 -8.94
C LEU A 80 14.02 10.96 -10.18
N PRO A 81 15.34 11.18 -10.09
CA PRO A 81 16.17 11.32 -11.29
C PRO A 81 16.18 10.07 -12.17
N THR A 82 16.17 8.90 -11.56
CA THR A 82 16.21 7.64 -12.30
C THR A 82 14.87 7.37 -13.00
N ILE A 83 13.76 7.57 -12.31
CA ILE A 83 12.44 7.23 -12.87
C ILE A 83 12.00 8.23 -13.94
N THR A 84 12.49 9.46 -13.89
CA THR A 84 12.15 10.49 -14.86
C THR A 84 13.11 10.58 -16.04
N ALA A 85 14.25 9.94 -15.96
CA ALA A 85 15.20 9.87 -17.05
C ALA A 85 14.70 8.98 -18.19
#